data_02a48d7c580359905e8cfbf288ed3a31
#
_entry.id   02a48d7c580359905e8cfbf288ed3a31
#
_cell.length_a   1.000
_cell.length_b   1.000
_cell.length_c   1.000
_cell.angle_alpha   90.00
_cell.angle_beta   90.00
_cell.angle_gamma   90.00
#
_symmetry.space_group_name_H-M   'P 1'
#
loop_
_entity.id
_entity.type
_entity.pdbx_description
1 polymer ?
#
loop_
_entity_poly.entity_id
_entity_poly.type
_entity_poly.pdbx_seq_one_letter_code
_entity_poly.pdbx_strand_id
1 'polypeptide(L)'
;MIRYIFIAMLSIVIAQETNQETITFNSANPFSFEEIIMDLDGQKDQEVFGKLTLPKNYNSDEKYPLIIGVAGSLNWGPHHLEYLNMYHEMGFATFQLQSFDSRDVQSTVGSQVEVTTAMVILDSYRALEALSAHPNVDTDRAGITGWSLGGGVSLYSAWLPLIDAINNREFMFAAHLPVYPGCMAYPYPNENMQFSTAPIHILIGELDNWVPAAACTELID
;
A
#
# COMPACT_ATOMS: atom_id res chain seq x y z
N MET A 1 52.83 45.10 -13.63
CA MET A 1 52.62 43.89 -12.82
C MET A 1 51.11 43.78 -12.51
N ILE A 2 50.36 43.02 -13.31
CA ILE A 2 48.90 42.85 -13.15
C ILE A 2 48.68 41.63 -12.24
N ARG A 3 48.10 41.86 -11.07
CA ARG A 3 47.71 40.78 -10.14
C ARG A 3 46.30 40.29 -10.51
N TYR A 4 46.21 39.06 -10.97
CA TYR A 4 44.93 38.37 -11.13
C TYR A 4 44.44 37.84 -9.76
N ILE A 5 43.29 38.32 -9.30
CA ILE A 5 42.60 37.79 -8.14
C ILE A 5 41.71 36.66 -8.65
N PHE A 6 42.02 35.40 -8.33
CA PHE A 6 41.14 34.25 -8.53
C PHE A 6 40.09 34.25 -7.42
N ILE A 7 38.85 34.56 -7.76
CA ILE A 7 37.70 34.32 -6.88
C ILE A 7 37.27 32.88 -7.10
N ALA A 8 37.55 32.00 -6.13
CA ALA A 8 37.02 30.66 -6.10
C ALA A 8 35.53 30.75 -5.70
N MET A 9 34.63 30.54 -6.66
CA MET A 9 33.22 30.33 -6.34
C MET A 9 33.08 28.94 -5.70
N LEU A 10 32.86 28.94 -4.38
CA LEU A 10 32.46 27.72 -3.66
C LEU A 10 30.99 27.46 -3.95
N SER A 11 30.72 26.54 -4.86
CA SER A 11 29.35 26.04 -5.11
C SER A 11 28.92 25.18 -3.91
N ILE A 12 28.12 25.76 -3.03
CA ILE A 12 27.43 24.99 -2.00
C ILE A 12 26.36 24.17 -2.72
N VAL A 13 26.64 22.90 -2.98
CA VAL A 13 25.62 21.92 -3.33
C VAL A 13 24.84 21.66 -2.06
N ILE A 14 23.71 22.33 -1.89
CA ILE A 14 22.72 21.96 -0.89
C ILE A 14 22.19 20.59 -1.36
N ALA A 15 22.62 19.52 -0.72
CA ALA A 15 21.97 18.23 -0.86
C ALA A 15 20.52 18.46 -0.42
N GLN A 16 19.59 18.38 -1.36
CA GLN A 16 18.18 18.35 -1.04
C GLN A 16 17.98 17.04 -0.28
N GLU A 17 17.76 17.11 1.04
CA GLU A 17 17.36 15.94 1.81
C GLU A 17 16.13 15.37 1.11
N THR A 18 16.29 14.19 0.57
CA THR A 18 15.16 13.47 -0.01
C THR A 18 14.32 13.03 1.17
N ASN A 19 13.09 13.59 1.31
CA ASN A 19 12.11 13.17 2.33
C ASN A 19 11.62 11.74 2.08
N GLN A 20 12.43 10.93 1.41
CA GLN A 20 12.12 9.56 1.01
C GLN A 20 13.14 8.60 1.58
N GLU A 21 12.66 7.54 2.20
CA GLU A 21 13.47 6.44 2.72
C GLU A 21 12.88 5.09 2.33
N THR A 22 13.73 4.07 2.31
CA THR A 22 13.32 2.68 2.08
C THR A 22 13.16 1.99 3.42
N ILE A 23 11.97 1.43 3.67
CA ILE A 23 11.66 0.62 4.84
C ILE A 23 11.55 -0.82 4.40
N THR A 24 12.31 -1.70 5.02
CA THR A 24 12.30 -3.15 4.78
C THR A 24 11.71 -3.86 5.99
N PHE A 25 10.89 -4.87 5.76
CA PHE A 25 10.22 -5.63 6.81
C PHE A 25 10.00 -7.09 6.38
N ASN A 26 9.74 -7.96 7.36
CA ASN A 26 9.43 -9.36 7.09
C ASN A 26 7.94 -9.54 6.79
N SER A 27 7.64 -10.36 5.80
CA SER A 27 6.32 -10.82 5.40
C SER A 27 6.39 -12.30 5.05
N ALA A 28 5.37 -12.81 4.35
CA ALA A 28 5.35 -14.18 3.87
C ALA A 28 4.64 -14.28 2.51
N ASN A 29 4.56 -15.50 1.97
CA ASN A 29 3.98 -15.78 0.65
C ASN A 29 2.71 -16.64 0.71
N PRO A 30 1.65 -16.27 1.45
CA PRO A 30 0.37 -16.99 1.38
C PRO A 30 -0.23 -16.83 -0.02
N PHE A 31 -0.61 -17.95 -0.63
CA PHE A 31 -1.20 -17.94 -1.97
C PHE A 31 -2.66 -17.47 -1.94
N SER A 32 -3.40 -17.80 -0.88
CA SER A 32 -4.83 -17.55 -0.74
C SER A 32 -5.18 -16.92 0.62
N PHE A 33 -6.40 -16.41 0.72
CA PHE A 33 -6.95 -15.94 1.99
C PHE A 33 -7.09 -17.07 3.01
N GLU A 34 -7.38 -18.30 2.54
CA GLU A 34 -7.44 -19.48 3.40
C GLU A 34 -6.09 -19.75 4.08
N GLU A 35 -4.99 -19.62 3.36
CA GLU A 35 -3.65 -19.80 3.93
C GLU A 35 -3.32 -18.73 4.97
N ILE A 36 -3.78 -17.50 4.79
CA ILE A 36 -3.66 -16.47 5.84
C ILE A 36 -4.44 -16.86 7.10
N ILE A 37 -5.68 -17.35 6.93
CA ILE A 37 -6.58 -17.62 8.06
C ILE A 37 -6.20 -18.92 8.78
N MET A 38 -5.75 -19.93 8.06
CA MET A 38 -5.60 -21.28 8.59
C MET A 38 -4.16 -21.69 8.86
N ASP A 39 -3.17 -21.11 8.17
CA ASP A 39 -1.78 -21.57 8.20
C ASP A 39 -0.77 -20.46 7.90
N LEU A 40 -0.95 -19.28 8.50
CA LEU A 40 -0.06 -18.14 8.26
C LEU A 40 1.38 -18.44 8.72
N ASP A 41 1.55 -19.11 9.85
CA ASP A 41 2.86 -19.44 10.42
C ASP A 41 3.62 -20.51 9.60
N GLY A 42 2.91 -21.28 8.77
CA GLY A 42 3.48 -22.27 7.85
C GLY A 42 3.95 -21.69 6.52
N GLN A 43 3.67 -20.42 6.26
CA GLN A 43 3.98 -19.78 4.97
C GLN A 43 5.47 -19.45 4.87
N LYS A 44 5.97 -19.51 3.63
CA LYS A 44 7.38 -19.16 3.34
C LYS A 44 7.64 -17.69 3.61
N ASP A 45 8.66 -17.39 4.40
CA ASP A 45 9.13 -16.03 4.67
C ASP A 45 9.49 -15.27 3.39
N GLN A 46 9.20 -13.97 3.41
CA GLN A 46 9.50 -13.02 2.36
C GLN A 46 9.95 -11.69 2.96
N GLU A 47 11.14 -11.24 2.61
CA GLU A 47 11.54 -9.85 2.87
C GLU A 47 10.86 -8.94 1.86
N VAL A 48 10.17 -7.91 2.35
CA VAL A 48 9.44 -6.93 1.53
C VAL A 48 9.93 -5.53 1.90
N PHE A 49 9.91 -4.63 0.91
CA PHE A 49 10.26 -3.24 1.14
C PHE A 49 9.22 -2.29 0.53
N GLY A 50 9.30 -1.05 0.94
CA GLY A 50 8.56 0.06 0.33
C GLY A 50 9.29 1.37 0.50
N LYS A 51 8.78 2.41 -0.16
CA LYS A 51 9.36 3.76 -0.13
C LYS A 51 8.43 4.67 0.66
N LEU A 52 8.88 5.07 1.85
CA LEU A 52 8.22 6.09 2.65
C LEU A 52 8.62 7.46 2.14
N THR A 53 7.66 8.33 1.91
CA THR A 53 7.88 9.74 1.57
C THR A 53 7.10 10.62 2.56
N LEU A 54 7.82 11.44 3.33
CA LEU A 54 7.22 12.41 4.25
C LEU A 54 6.81 13.69 3.51
N PRO A 55 5.84 14.48 4.00
CA PRO A 55 5.45 15.76 3.41
C PRO A 55 6.65 16.67 3.16
N LYS A 56 6.61 17.47 2.10
CA LYS A 56 7.75 18.29 1.64
C LYS A 56 8.36 19.20 2.72
N ASN A 57 7.53 19.70 3.63
CA ASN A 57 7.93 20.57 4.72
C ASN A 57 7.61 19.92 6.07
N TYR A 58 7.89 18.61 6.20
CA TYR A 58 7.60 17.92 7.45
C TYR A 58 8.40 18.50 8.62
N ASN A 59 7.80 18.45 9.80
CA ASN A 59 8.45 18.79 11.07
C ASN A 59 8.81 17.47 11.76
N SER A 60 10.07 17.30 12.14
CA SER A 60 10.56 16.10 12.81
C SER A 60 9.88 15.80 14.17
N ASP A 61 9.23 16.81 14.76
CA ASP A 61 8.53 16.69 16.04
C ASP A 61 7.03 16.30 15.87
N GLU A 62 6.57 16.11 14.61
CA GLU A 62 5.17 15.81 14.30
C GLU A 62 5.01 14.44 13.65
N LYS A 63 3.84 13.83 13.85
CA LYS A 63 3.41 12.62 13.16
C LYS A 63 2.36 12.95 12.09
N TYR A 64 2.54 12.38 10.91
CA TYR A 64 1.69 12.61 9.74
C TYR A 64 0.79 11.41 9.45
N PRO A 65 -0.48 11.63 9.06
CA PRO A 65 -1.34 10.54 8.62
C PRO A 65 -0.72 9.87 7.39
N LEU A 66 -0.92 8.56 7.29
CA LEU A 66 -0.26 7.71 6.30
C LEU A 66 -1.24 7.29 5.20
N ILE A 67 -0.77 7.23 3.95
CA ILE A 67 -1.44 6.51 2.87
C ILE A 67 -0.51 5.40 2.38
N ILE A 68 -0.91 4.15 2.54
CA ILE A 68 -0.25 3.01 1.88
C ILE A 68 -0.86 2.87 0.48
N GLY A 69 -0.01 3.02 -0.53
CA GLY A 69 -0.38 2.81 -1.92
C GLY A 69 0.01 1.41 -2.40
N VAL A 70 -0.87 0.77 -3.17
CA VAL A 70 -0.72 -0.59 -3.68
C VAL A 70 -0.87 -0.62 -5.20
N ALA A 71 0.12 -1.15 -5.89
CA ALA A 71 0.13 -1.25 -7.35
C ALA A 71 -0.93 -2.20 -7.91
N GLY A 72 -1.25 -2.05 -9.19
CA GLY A 72 -2.03 -3.03 -9.96
C GLY A 72 -1.19 -4.22 -10.44
N SER A 73 -1.81 -5.14 -11.18
CA SER A 73 -1.15 -6.37 -11.69
C SER A 73 0.03 -6.12 -12.64
N LEU A 74 0.16 -4.91 -13.18
CA LEU A 74 1.29 -4.46 -13.99
C LEU A 74 2.39 -3.76 -13.18
N ASN A 75 2.35 -3.88 -11.84
CA ASN A 75 3.23 -3.13 -10.95
C ASN A 75 2.97 -1.60 -11.04
N TRP A 76 3.89 -0.76 -10.57
CA TRP A 76 3.74 0.69 -10.49
C TRP A 76 3.77 1.36 -11.87
N GLY A 77 2.73 2.11 -12.18
CA GLY A 77 2.65 2.98 -13.37
C GLY A 77 2.73 4.47 -13.00
N PRO A 78 3.04 5.36 -13.95
CA PRO A 78 3.17 6.80 -13.71
C PRO A 78 1.94 7.42 -13.04
N HIS A 79 0.72 7.02 -13.45
CA HIS A 79 -0.52 7.54 -12.89
C HIS A 79 -0.70 7.20 -11.40
N HIS A 80 -0.25 6.02 -10.94
CA HIS A 80 -0.27 5.68 -9.52
C HIS A 80 0.60 6.64 -8.71
N LEU A 81 1.79 6.98 -9.24
CA LEU A 81 2.73 7.89 -8.59
C LEU A 81 2.21 9.32 -8.55
N GLU A 82 1.44 9.75 -9.56
CA GLU A 82 0.75 11.05 -9.55
C GLU A 82 -0.25 11.15 -8.40
N TYR A 83 -1.03 10.08 -8.13
CA TYR A 83 -1.93 10.04 -6.98
C TYR A 83 -1.18 10.05 -5.65
N LEU A 84 -0.10 9.27 -5.50
CA LEU A 84 0.71 9.33 -4.28
C LEU A 84 1.30 10.73 -4.07
N ASN A 85 1.74 11.40 -5.14
CA ASN A 85 2.25 12.77 -5.04
C ASN A 85 1.13 13.76 -4.64
N MET A 86 -0.09 13.58 -5.14
CA MET A 86 -1.25 14.38 -4.73
C MET A 86 -1.50 14.24 -3.20
N TYR A 87 -1.49 13.03 -2.65
CA TYR A 87 -1.64 12.82 -1.20
C TYR A 87 -0.50 13.48 -0.42
N HIS A 88 0.71 13.37 -0.93
CA HIS A 88 1.88 14.01 -0.34
C HIS A 88 1.74 15.55 -0.30
N GLU A 89 1.22 16.17 -1.38
CA GLU A 89 0.92 17.61 -1.42
C GLU A 89 -0.21 18.01 -0.46
N MET A 90 -1.12 17.09 -0.15
CA MET A 90 -2.17 17.28 0.86
C MET A 90 -1.67 17.12 2.31
N GLY A 91 -0.40 16.81 2.52
CA GLY A 91 0.23 16.70 3.84
C GLY A 91 0.19 15.31 4.45
N PHE A 92 -0.06 14.25 3.66
CA PHE A 92 0.06 12.86 4.10
C PHE A 92 1.50 12.37 3.92
N ALA A 93 1.98 11.53 4.84
CA ALA A 93 3.03 10.59 4.53
C ALA A 93 2.49 9.54 3.55
N THR A 94 3.29 9.14 2.58
CA THR A 94 2.90 8.11 1.62
C THR A 94 3.88 6.95 1.66
N PHE A 95 3.37 5.72 1.57
CA PHE A 95 4.18 4.52 1.49
C PHE A 95 3.89 3.77 0.20
N GLN A 96 4.85 3.75 -0.70
CA GLN A 96 4.80 3.01 -1.96
C GLN A 96 5.23 1.57 -1.71
N LEU A 97 4.28 0.65 -1.53
CA LEU A 97 4.55 -0.75 -1.25
C LEU A 97 5.12 -1.45 -2.50
N GLN A 98 6.23 -2.17 -2.35
CA GLN A 98 6.99 -2.79 -3.44
C GLN A 98 6.86 -4.33 -3.44
N SER A 99 5.66 -4.87 -3.30
CA SER A 99 5.40 -6.32 -3.23
C SER A 99 5.91 -7.09 -4.44
N PHE A 100 5.87 -6.48 -5.62
CA PHE A 100 6.35 -7.07 -6.88
C PHE A 100 7.87 -7.10 -6.95
N ASP A 101 8.51 -5.96 -6.77
CA ASP A 101 9.97 -5.83 -6.84
C ASP A 101 10.66 -6.65 -5.73
N SER A 102 10.02 -6.79 -4.56
CA SER A 102 10.49 -7.64 -3.47
C SER A 102 10.52 -9.13 -3.80
N ARG A 103 9.81 -9.53 -4.86
CA ARG A 103 9.72 -10.92 -5.34
C ARG A 103 10.36 -11.11 -6.73
N ASP A 104 11.08 -10.09 -7.25
CA ASP A 104 11.64 -10.07 -8.60
C ASP A 104 10.59 -10.31 -9.71
N VAL A 105 9.34 -9.89 -9.47
CA VAL A 105 8.21 -10.03 -10.41
C VAL A 105 7.91 -8.70 -11.08
N GLN A 106 7.83 -8.69 -12.40
CA GLN A 106 7.50 -7.48 -13.17
C GLN A 106 5.99 -7.27 -13.30
N SER A 107 5.25 -8.37 -13.44
CA SER A 107 3.81 -8.35 -13.69
C SER A 107 3.22 -9.72 -13.36
N THR A 108 2.00 -9.72 -12.80
CA THR A 108 1.20 -10.94 -12.57
C THR A 108 -0.04 -11.00 -13.49
N VAL A 109 -0.09 -10.14 -14.52
CA VAL A 109 -1.20 -10.14 -15.50
C VAL A 109 -1.28 -11.47 -16.23
N GLY A 110 -2.49 -12.04 -16.25
CA GLY A 110 -2.82 -13.29 -16.93
C GLY A 110 -2.76 -14.53 -16.05
N SER A 111 -1.84 -14.60 -15.08
CA SER A 111 -1.74 -15.73 -14.15
C SER A 111 -2.25 -15.39 -12.74
N GLN A 112 -1.83 -14.24 -12.21
CA GLN A 112 -2.09 -13.76 -10.84
C GLN A 112 -1.65 -14.77 -9.75
N VAL A 113 -0.58 -15.51 -10.02
CA VAL A 113 -0.05 -16.55 -9.13
C VAL A 113 1.31 -16.21 -8.54
N GLU A 114 2.12 -15.39 -9.23
CA GLU A 114 3.45 -15.01 -8.76
C GLU A 114 3.39 -13.99 -7.61
N VAL A 115 2.42 -13.06 -7.70
CA VAL A 115 2.05 -12.12 -6.64
C VAL A 115 0.54 -12.12 -6.55
N THR A 116 0.01 -12.66 -5.44
CA THR A 116 -1.44 -12.79 -5.22
C THR A 116 -1.98 -11.64 -4.36
N THR A 117 -3.28 -11.44 -4.39
CA THR A 117 -3.95 -10.47 -3.49
C THR A 117 -3.68 -10.79 -2.02
N ALA A 118 -3.61 -12.07 -1.65
CA ALA A 118 -3.32 -12.51 -0.29
C ALA A 118 -1.93 -12.08 0.18
N MET A 119 -0.88 -12.32 -0.64
CA MET A 119 0.48 -11.87 -0.35
C MET A 119 0.52 -10.36 -0.10
N VAL A 120 -0.13 -9.57 -0.97
CA VAL A 120 -0.06 -8.11 -0.88
C VAL A 120 -0.90 -7.54 0.26
N ILE A 121 -1.99 -8.20 0.66
CA ILE A 121 -2.73 -7.84 1.89
C ILE A 121 -1.82 -8.04 3.11
N LEU A 122 -1.16 -9.20 3.21
CA LEU A 122 -0.23 -9.46 4.31
C LEU A 122 0.91 -8.43 4.32
N ASP A 123 1.51 -8.15 3.17
CA ASP A 123 2.57 -7.14 3.03
C ASP A 123 2.09 -5.75 3.51
N SER A 124 0.83 -5.38 3.19
CA SER A 124 0.26 -4.09 3.59
C SER A 124 0.11 -3.96 5.11
N TYR A 125 -0.28 -5.03 5.80
CA TYR A 125 -0.36 -5.05 7.26
C TYR A 125 1.01 -5.09 7.93
N ARG A 126 1.97 -5.86 7.38
CA ARG A 126 3.35 -5.88 7.88
C ARG A 126 4.06 -4.54 7.66
N ALA A 127 3.74 -3.84 6.57
CA ALA A 127 4.19 -2.47 6.35
C ALA A 127 3.61 -1.51 7.40
N LEU A 128 2.30 -1.60 7.70
CA LEU A 128 1.65 -0.78 8.72
C LEU A 128 2.28 -1.01 10.11
N GLU A 129 2.52 -2.26 10.47
CA GLU A 129 3.22 -2.65 11.70
C GLU A 129 4.64 -2.05 11.76
N ALA A 130 5.44 -2.24 10.71
CA ALA A 130 6.81 -1.70 10.65
C ALA A 130 6.84 -0.17 10.74
N LEU A 131 5.90 0.51 10.08
CA LEU A 131 5.81 1.97 10.08
C LEU A 131 5.30 2.53 11.41
N SER A 132 4.70 1.73 12.30
CA SER A 132 4.25 2.18 13.63
C SER A 132 5.40 2.63 14.52
N ALA A 133 6.61 2.11 14.28
CA ALA A 133 7.82 2.50 14.97
C ALA A 133 8.45 3.80 14.42
N HIS A 134 7.99 4.31 13.27
CA HIS A 134 8.58 5.50 12.66
C HIS A 134 8.14 6.78 13.41
N PRO A 135 9.08 7.67 13.79
CA PRO A 135 8.78 8.83 14.63
C PRO A 135 7.79 9.82 14.00
N ASN A 136 7.77 9.93 12.67
CA ASN A 136 6.96 10.91 11.95
C ASN A 136 5.73 10.30 11.27
N VAL A 137 5.39 9.03 11.51
CA VAL A 137 4.21 8.38 10.94
C VAL A 137 3.15 8.13 12.02
N ASP A 138 1.92 8.48 11.70
CA ASP A 138 0.74 8.21 12.51
C ASP A 138 -0.06 7.05 11.89
N THR A 139 0.18 5.84 12.37
CA THR A 139 -0.48 4.64 11.86
C THR A 139 -1.93 4.50 12.34
N ASP A 140 -2.35 5.21 13.39
CA ASP A 140 -3.76 5.26 13.80
C ASP A 140 -4.62 6.04 12.79
N ARG A 141 -3.97 6.87 11.94
CA ARG A 141 -4.58 7.59 10.82
C ARG A 141 -4.06 7.10 9.48
N ALA A 142 -3.88 5.79 9.33
CA ALA A 142 -3.43 5.19 8.09
C ALA A 142 -4.61 4.81 7.18
N GLY A 143 -4.60 5.30 5.94
CA GLY A 143 -5.47 4.82 4.87
C GLY A 143 -4.71 3.90 3.90
N ILE A 144 -5.48 3.07 3.18
CA ILE A 144 -4.94 2.24 2.11
C ILE A 144 -5.68 2.50 0.80
N THR A 145 -4.93 2.68 -0.28
CA THR A 145 -5.47 2.82 -1.63
C THR A 145 -4.70 1.94 -2.62
N GLY A 146 -5.36 1.53 -3.67
CA GLY A 146 -4.72 0.71 -4.69
C GLY A 146 -5.58 0.58 -5.93
N TRP A 147 -4.98 0.11 -7.02
CA TRP A 147 -5.58 0.08 -8.35
C TRP A 147 -5.69 -1.35 -8.88
N SER A 148 -6.83 -1.73 -9.44
CA SER A 148 -7.06 -3.06 -10.00
C SER A 148 -6.81 -4.17 -8.94
N LEU A 149 -5.77 -5.00 -9.09
CA LEU A 149 -5.32 -5.94 -8.05
C LEU A 149 -5.12 -5.21 -6.71
N GLY A 150 -4.39 -4.09 -6.70
CA GLY A 150 -4.20 -3.26 -5.51
C GLY A 150 -5.51 -2.66 -4.98
N GLY A 151 -6.49 -2.42 -5.85
CA GLY A 151 -7.86 -2.07 -5.45
C GLY A 151 -8.52 -3.19 -4.67
N GLY A 152 -8.38 -4.43 -5.12
CA GLY A 152 -8.81 -5.63 -4.39
C GLY A 152 -8.11 -5.76 -3.04
N VAL A 153 -6.80 -5.50 -2.98
CA VAL A 153 -6.04 -5.44 -1.72
C VAL A 153 -6.62 -4.40 -0.78
N SER A 154 -6.86 -3.17 -1.25
CA SER A 154 -7.45 -2.10 -0.45
C SER A 154 -8.85 -2.46 0.06
N LEU A 155 -9.67 -3.14 -0.74
CA LEU A 155 -11.01 -3.59 -0.35
C LEU A 155 -10.95 -4.68 0.72
N TYR A 156 -10.25 -5.78 0.41
CA TYR A 156 -10.26 -6.97 1.28
C TYR A 156 -9.37 -6.84 2.52
N SER A 157 -8.47 -5.86 2.57
CA SER A 157 -7.79 -5.49 3.83
C SER A 157 -8.75 -4.95 4.90
N ALA A 158 -10.00 -4.63 4.55
CA ALA A 158 -11.05 -4.31 5.52
C ALA A 158 -11.79 -5.55 6.07
N TRP A 159 -11.54 -6.75 5.53
CA TRP A 159 -12.27 -7.96 5.92
C TRP A 159 -11.75 -8.53 7.25
N LEU A 160 -12.64 -8.54 8.26
CA LEU A 160 -12.27 -8.86 9.64
C LEU A 160 -11.58 -10.21 9.83
N PRO A 161 -11.99 -11.32 9.19
CA PRO A 161 -11.29 -12.59 9.33
C PRO A 161 -9.81 -12.55 8.93
N LEU A 162 -9.44 -11.76 7.92
CA LEU A 162 -8.03 -11.56 7.56
C LEU A 162 -7.30 -10.73 8.61
N ILE A 163 -7.92 -9.65 9.08
CA ILE A 163 -7.33 -8.78 10.11
C ILE A 163 -7.09 -9.58 11.40
N ASP A 164 -8.08 -10.38 11.81
CA ASP A 164 -7.97 -11.23 13.00
C ASP A 164 -6.81 -12.23 12.88
N ALA A 165 -6.68 -12.89 11.72
CA ALA A 165 -5.62 -13.86 11.47
C ALA A 165 -4.22 -13.23 11.37
N ILE A 166 -4.10 -12.02 10.79
CA ILE A 166 -2.81 -11.37 10.57
C ILE A 166 -2.26 -10.78 11.88
N ASN A 167 -3.09 -10.06 12.66
CA ASN A 167 -2.60 -9.28 13.79
C ASN A 167 -3.61 -9.11 14.95
N ASN A 168 -4.69 -9.88 14.97
CA ASN A 168 -5.71 -9.82 16.01
C ASN A 168 -6.26 -8.38 16.23
N ARG A 169 -6.40 -7.60 15.16
CA ARG A 169 -6.87 -6.19 15.13
C ARG A 169 -5.97 -5.19 15.86
N GLU A 170 -4.72 -5.53 16.11
CA GLU A 170 -3.77 -4.58 16.70
C GLU A 170 -3.47 -3.41 15.77
N PHE A 171 -3.35 -3.70 14.46
CA PHE A 171 -3.17 -2.71 13.40
C PHE A 171 -4.36 -2.77 12.45
N MET A 172 -5.00 -1.61 12.21
CA MET A 172 -6.15 -1.50 11.31
C MET A 172 -6.02 -0.24 10.47
N PHE A 173 -6.46 -0.32 9.22
CA PHE A 173 -6.58 0.88 8.39
C PHE A 173 -7.79 1.71 8.82
N ALA A 174 -7.60 3.02 8.93
CA ALA A 174 -8.64 3.98 9.28
C ALA A 174 -9.57 4.32 8.10
N ALA A 175 -9.15 4.03 6.85
CA ALA A 175 -9.95 4.25 5.65
C ALA A 175 -9.42 3.40 4.48
N HIS A 176 -10.32 3.03 3.56
CA HIS A 176 -10.02 2.24 2.37
C HIS A 176 -10.54 2.95 1.13
N LEU A 177 -9.68 3.12 0.11
CA LEU A 177 -10.03 3.68 -1.19
C LEU A 177 -9.65 2.70 -2.31
N PRO A 178 -10.46 1.65 -2.55
CA PRO A 178 -10.30 0.75 -3.69
C PRO A 178 -10.60 1.46 -5.00
N VAL A 179 -9.65 1.45 -5.94
CA VAL A 179 -9.83 2.05 -7.27
C VAL A 179 -9.94 0.93 -8.30
N TYR A 180 -11.08 0.85 -8.98
CA TYR A 180 -11.51 -0.24 -9.88
C TYR A 180 -11.08 -1.63 -9.39
N PRO A 181 -11.52 -2.04 -8.17
CA PRO A 181 -11.17 -3.32 -7.58
C PRO A 181 -11.86 -4.48 -8.30
N GLY A 182 -11.24 -5.66 -8.30
CA GLY A 182 -11.96 -6.89 -8.59
C GLY A 182 -12.83 -7.27 -7.39
N CYS A 183 -14.12 -6.92 -7.41
CA CYS A 183 -15.08 -7.27 -6.36
C CYS A 183 -15.68 -8.66 -6.55
N MET A 184 -15.02 -9.53 -7.33
CA MET A 184 -15.51 -10.89 -7.55
C MET A 184 -15.40 -11.68 -6.25
N ALA A 185 -16.49 -12.35 -5.88
CA ALA A 185 -16.57 -13.17 -4.69
C ALA A 185 -15.36 -14.11 -4.61
N TYR A 186 -14.45 -13.82 -3.71
CA TYR A 186 -13.51 -14.83 -3.26
C TYR A 186 -14.30 -15.95 -2.56
N PRO A 187 -13.79 -17.19 -2.53
CA PRO A 187 -14.56 -18.42 -2.33
C PRO A 187 -15.22 -18.60 -0.96
N TYR A 188 -15.30 -17.57 -0.16
CA TYR A 188 -16.08 -17.57 1.07
C TYR A 188 -17.35 -16.72 0.88
N PRO A 189 -18.40 -17.29 0.26
CA PRO A 189 -19.65 -16.59 0.13
C PRO A 189 -20.35 -16.54 1.49
N ASN A 190 -20.72 -15.38 1.91
CA ASN A 190 -22.05 -15.00 2.33
C ASN A 190 -22.37 -14.86 3.80
N GLU A 191 -21.94 -15.70 4.71
CA GLU A 191 -22.45 -15.55 6.07
C GLU A 191 -21.48 -14.80 7.00
N ASN A 192 -20.23 -14.58 6.57
CA ASN A 192 -19.20 -13.95 7.39
C ASN A 192 -18.38 -12.86 6.65
N MET A 193 -18.98 -12.20 5.65
CA MET A 193 -18.36 -11.01 5.02
C MET A 193 -18.49 -9.82 5.97
N GLN A 194 -17.81 -9.91 7.12
CA GLN A 194 -17.77 -8.82 8.08
C GLN A 194 -16.58 -7.94 7.76
N PHE A 195 -16.85 -6.74 7.28
CA PHE A 195 -15.85 -5.71 7.10
C PHE A 195 -15.68 -4.88 8.37
N SER A 196 -14.54 -4.23 8.51
CA SER A 196 -14.28 -3.26 9.56
C SER A 196 -15.27 -2.09 9.47
N THR A 197 -15.39 -1.30 10.53
CA THR A 197 -16.24 -0.09 10.53
C THR A 197 -15.57 1.11 9.88
N ALA A 198 -14.32 0.97 9.38
CA ALA A 198 -13.63 2.02 8.65
C ALA A 198 -14.36 2.33 7.33
N PRO A 199 -14.44 3.59 6.90
CA PRO A 199 -15.08 3.94 5.63
C PRO A 199 -14.37 3.28 4.45
N ILE A 200 -15.16 2.70 3.55
CA ILE A 200 -14.72 2.11 2.29
C ILE A 200 -15.39 2.88 1.15
N HIS A 201 -14.60 3.56 0.31
CA HIS A 201 -15.09 4.27 -0.87
C HIS A 201 -14.54 3.64 -2.14
N ILE A 202 -15.40 2.93 -2.89
CA ILE A 202 -15.01 2.28 -4.14
C ILE A 202 -15.14 3.28 -5.29
N LEU A 203 -14.06 3.49 -6.05
CA LEU A 203 -14.05 4.22 -7.31
C LEU A 203 -13.96 3.23 -8.46
N ILE A 204 -15.00 3.15 -9.29
CA ILE A 204 -15.05 2.22 -10.41
C ILE A 204 -15.79 2.84 -11.60
N GLY A 205 -15.35 2.55 -12.82
CA GLY A 205 -16.01 2.97 -14.04
C GLY A 205 -17.28 2.14 -14.28
N GLU A 206 -18.41 2.80 -14.57
CA GLU A 206 -19.68 2.12 -14.89
C GLU A 206 -19.57 1.18 -16.10
N LEU A 207 -18.71 1.51 -17.05
CA LEU A 207 -18.47 0.76 -18.28
C LEU A 207 -17.20 -0.11 -18.24
N ASP A 208 -16.63 -0.32 -17.06
CA ASP A 208 -15.46 -1.19 -16.91
C ASP A 208 -15.85 -2.63 -17.24
N ASN A 209 -15.22 -3.19 -18.28
CA ASN A 209 -15.47 -4.56 -18.75
C ASN A 209 -14.38 -5.56 -18.31
N TRP A 210 -13.36 -5.10 -17.59
CA TRP A 210 -12.33 -5.94 -16.97
C TRP A 210 -12.69 -6.30 -15.54
N VAL A 211 -13.12 -5.30 -14.78
CA VAL A 211 -13.61 -5.42 -13.40
C VAL A 211 -15.02 -4.82 -13.34
N PRO A 212 -16.08 -5.57 -13.69
CA PRO A 212 -17.43 -5.02 -13.82
C PRO A 212 -17.94 -4.43 -12.51
N ALA A 213 -18.48 -3.21 -12.57
CA ALA A 213 -19.05 -2.49 -11.42
C ALA A 213 -20.19 -3.26 -10.74
N ALA A 214 -20.92 -4.08 -11.48
CA ALA A 214 -22.02 -4.90 -10.94
C ALA A 214 -21.57 -5.81 -9.78
N ALA A 215 -20.38 -6.42 -9.88
CA ALA A 215 -19.83 -7.26 -8.80
C ALA A 215 -19.56 -6.47 -7.51
N CYS A 216 -19.17 -5.19 -7.63
CA CYS A 216 -18.98 -4.33 -6.47
C CYS A 216 -20.32 -3.91 -5.85
N THR A 217 -21.34 -3.69 -6.67
CA THR A 217 -22.69 -3.37 -6.18
C THR A 217 -23.28 -4.55 -5.40
N GLU A 218 -23.15 -5.76 -5.92
CA GLU A 218 -23.60 -6.98 -5.25
C GLU A 218 -22.88 -7.26 -3.92
N LEU A 219 -21.64 -6.80 -3.78
CA LEU A 219 -20.87 -6.94 -2.53
C LEU A 219 -21.33 -5.95 -1.45
N ILE A 220 -21.87 -4.80 -1.84
CA ILE A 220 -22.24 -3.71 -0.92
C ILE A 220 -23.69 -3.85 -0.43
N ASP A 221 -24.58 -4.43 -1.24
CA ASP A 221 -25.99 -4.68 -0.93
C ASP A 221 -26.17 -5.86 0.04
#